data_16d44401a4c5eba3e7ea997d4a900020
#
_entry.id   16d44401a4c5eba3e7ea997d4a900020
#
_cell.length_a   1.000
_cell.length_b   1.000
_cell.length_c   1.000
_cell.angle_alpha   90.00
_cell.angle_beta   90.00
_cell.angle_gamma   90.00
#
_symmetry.space_group_name_H-M   'P 1'
#
loop_
_entity.id
_entity.type
_entity.pdbx_description
1 polymer ?
#
loop_
_entity_poly.entity_id
_entity_poly.type
_entity_poly.pdbx_seq_one_letter_code
_entity_poly.pdbx_strand_id
1 'polypeptide(L)' 'MYAIYNHATGGYGIIYHSLAIARSMAHAYSLWAKNDRDVIDMQTGEVMSQFSNGRETYRAKG' A
#
# COMPACT_ATOMS: atom_id res chain seq x y z
N MET A 1 -1.63 12.05 3.75
CA MET A 1 -2.60 10.94 3.64
C MET A 1 -2.07 9.87 2.69
N TYR A 2 -2.45 8.65 2.92
CA TYR A 2 -1.91 7.50 2.21
C TYR A 2 -3.03 6.63 1.69
N ALA A 3 -2.96 6.24 0.42
CA ALA A 3 -3.92 5.32 -0.19
C ALA A 3 -3.23 4.00 -0.49
N ILE A 4 -4.03 2.95 -0.54
CA ILE A 4 -3.55 1.64 -0.95
C ILE A 4 -4.04 1.38 -2.37
N TYR A 5 -3.09 1.23 -3.30
CA TYR A 5 -3.40 0.94 -4.69
C TYR A 5 -3.47 -0.57 -4.89
N ASN A 6 -4.55 -1.04 -5.48
CA ASN A 6 -4.77 -2.45 -5.77
C ASN A 6 -4.45 -2.72 -7.24
N HIS A 7 -3.37 -3.44 -7.50
CA HIS A 7 -2.94 -3.74 -8.86
C HIS A 7 -3.90 -4.65 -9.61
N ALA A 8 -4.67 -5.47 -8.88
CA ALA A 8 -5.62 -6.38 -9.52
C ALA A 8 -6.82 -5.64 -10.12
N THR A 9 -7.28 -4.57 -9.46
CA THR A 9 -8.44 -3.80 -9.92
C THR A 9 -8.07 -2.47 -10.57
N GLY A 10 -6.84 -2.00 -10.34
CA GLY A 10 -6.37 -0.71 -10.81
C GLY A 10 -6.97 0.47 -10.05
N GLY A 11 -7.43 0.25 -8.82
CA GLY A 11 -8.09 1.29 -8.04
C GLY A 11 -7.45 1.52 -6.69
N TYR A 12 -7.82 2.66 -6.10
CA TYR A 12 -7.42 3.01 -4.75
C TYR A 12 -8.52 2.61 -3.77
N GLY A 13 -8.09 2.15 -2.60
CA GLY A 13 -9.02 1.83 -1.52
C GLY A 13 -9.19 2.97 -0.54
N ILE A 14 -9.32 2.62 0.74
CA ILE A 14 -9.52 3.57 1.84
C ILE A 14 -8.27 4.44 2.00
N ILE A 15 -8.48 5.70 2.36
CA ILE A 15 -7.41 6.65 2.66
C ILE A 15 -7.07 6.56 4.15
N TYR A 16 -5.78 6.50 4.46
CA TYR A 16 -5.28 6.45 5.84
C TYR A 16 -4.46 7.70 6.15
N HIS A 17 -4.54 8.17 7.40
CA HIS A 17 -3.75 9.31 7.85
C HIS A 17 -2.37 8.88 8.35
N SER A 18 -2.22 7.65 8.80
CA SER A 18 -0.96 7.12 9.34
C SER A 18 -0.28 6.21 8.33
N LEU A 19 1.00 6.48 8.06
CA LEU A 19 1.79 5.61 7.18
C LEU A 19 1.94 4.21 7.77
N ALA A 20 2.14 4.11 9.09
CA ALA A 20 2.27 2.81 9.75
C ALA A 20 1.00 1.98 9.60
N ILE A 21 -0.17 2.60 9.77
CA ILE A 21 -1.45 1.91 9.61
C ILE A 21 -1.65 1.51 8.14
N ALA A 22 -1.35 2.41 7.21
CA ALA A 22 -1.47 2.11 5.78
C ALA A 22 -0.59 0.92 5.38
N ARG A 23 0.64 0.87 5.88
CA ARG A 23 1.54 -0.26 5.63
C ARG A 23 0.99 -1.56 6.20
N SER A 24 0.46 -1.53 7.42
CA SER A 24 -0.15 -2.72 8.04
C SER A 24 -1.33 -3.23 7.23
N MET A 25 -2.18 -2.33 6.77
CA MET A 25 -3.37 -2.71 5.99
C MET A 25 -2.98 -3.24 4.61
N ALA A 26 -2.00 -2.62 3.96
CA ALA A 26 -1.52 -3.09 2.66
C ALA A 26 -0.92 -4.49 2.78
N HIS A 27 -0.16 -4.74 3.84
CA HIS A 27 0.38 -6.06 4.14
C HIS A 27 -0.74 -7.10 4.25
N ALA A 28 -1.75 -6.81 5.06
CA ALA A 28 -2.87 -7.72 5.27
C ALA A 28 -3.65 -7.98 3.97
N TYR A 29 -3.95 -6.94 3.22
CA TYR A 29 -4.68 -7.10 1.97
C TYR A 29 -3.89 -7.88 0.93
N SER A 30 -2.59 -7.64 0.80
CA SER A 30 -1.75 -8.37 -0.14
C SER A 30 -1.69 -9.86 0.22
N LEU A 31 -1.71 -10.17 1.52
CA LEU A 31 -1.68 -11.53 1.99
C LEU A 31 -3.01 -12.26 1.75
N TRP A 32 -4.13 -11.61 2.10
CA TRP A 32 -5.45 -12.21 1.99
C TRP A 32 -5.90 -12.37 0.54
N ALA A 33 -5.75 -11.32 -0.25
CA ALA A 33 -6.18 -11.31 -1.64
C ALA A 33 -5.12 -11.88 -2.59
N LYS A 34 -3.90 -12.09 -2.10
CA LYS A 34 -2.77 -12.64 -2.86
C LYS A 34 -2.49 -11.82 -4.12
N ASN A 35 -2.54 -10.49 -3.98
CA ASN A 35 -2.22 -9.59 -5.08
C ASN A 35 -1.33 -8.45 -4.58
N ASP A 36 -0.81 -7.70 -5.54
CA ASP A 36 0.11 -6.62 -5.23
C ASP A 36 -0.63 -5.38 -4.75
N ARG A 37 -0.08 -4.74 -3.72
CA ARG A 37 -0.61 -3.51 -3.14
C ARG A 37 0.52 -2.51 -2.96
N ASP A 38 0.26 -1.25 -3.31
CA ASP A 38 1.19 -0.15 -3.09
C ASP A 38 0.59 0.80 -2.06
N VAL A 39 1.42 1.32 -1.17
CA VAL A 39 1.06 2.44 -0.31
C VAL A 39 1.56 3.71 -0.97
N ILE A 40 0.66 4.62 -1.29
CA ILE A 40 0.96 5.84 -2.04
C ILE A 40 0.69 7.05 -1.17
N ASP A 41 1.66 7.96 -1.11
CA ASP A 41 1.46 9.27 -0.50
C ASP A 41 0.62 10.11 -1.46
N MET A 42 -0.62 10.40 -1.06
CA MET A 42 -1.56 11.12 -1.92
C MET A 42 -1.20 12.58 -2.12
N GLN A 43 -0.32 13.13 -1.28
CA GLN A 43 0.11 14.50 -1.42
C GLN A 43 1.19 14.66 -2.49
N THR A 44 2.10 13.69 -2.58
CA THR A 44 3.25 13.77 -3.49
C THR A 44 3.16 12.80 -4.66
N GLY A 45 2.32 11.77 -4.55
CA GLY A 45 2.25 10.68 -5.51
C GLY A 45 3.35 9.66 -5.36
N GLU A 46 4.17 9.78 -4.31
CA GLU A 46 5.29 8.87 -4.09
C GLU A 46 4.82 7.52 -3.57
N VAL A 47 5.40 6.44 -4.10
CA VAL A 47 5.19 5.09 -3.58
C VAL A 47 6.01 4.93 -2.31
N MET A 48 5.33 4.74 -1.18
CA MET A 48 5.98 4.62 0.13
C MET A 48 6.35 3.17 0.46
N SER A 49 5.54 2.22 0.02
CA SER A 49 5.81 0.79 0.21
C SER A 49 5.10 0.00 -0.87
N GLN A 50 5.66 -1.17 -1.19
CA GLN A 50 5.00 -2.13 -2.08
C GLN A 50 4.97 -3.48 -1.39
N PHE A 51 3.84 -4.17 -1.50
CA PHE A 51 3.64 -5.48 -0.91
C PHE A 51 3.17 -6.45 -1.98
N SER A 52 3.69 -7.67 -1.91
CA SER A 52 3.27 -8.76 -2.80
C SER A 52 3.11 -10.02 -1.97
N ASN A 53 1.90 -10.57 -1.96
CA ASN A 53 1.58 -11.82 -1.28
C ASN A 53 2.02 -11.81 0.21
N GLY A 54 1.80 -10.68 0.89
CA GLY A 54 2.12 -10.53 2.31
C GLY A 54 3.58 -10.19 2.60
N ARG A 55 4.37 -9.85 1.57
CA ARG A 55 5.78 -9.48 1.74
C ARG A 55 6.02 -8.07 1.23
N GLU A 56 6.71 -7.28 2.04
CA GLU A 56 7.13 -5.95 1.61
C GLU A 56 8.30 -6.08 0.65
N THR A 57 8.10 -5.66 -0.60
CA THR A 57 9.12 -5.77 -1.65
C THR A 57 9.85 -4.45 -1.89
N TYR A 58 9.30 -3.35 -1.37
CA TYR A 58 9.90 -2.03 -1.49
C TYR A 58 9.47 -1.16 -0.32
N ARG A 59 10.37 -0.33 0.18
CA ARG A 59 10.08 0.68 1.20
C ARG A 59 10.89 1.93 0.91
N ALA A 60 10.19 3.05 0.77
CA ALA A 60 10.84 4.34 0.60
C ALA A 60 11.56 4.73 1.89
N LYS A 61 12.70 5.41 1.74
CA LYS A 61 13.43 5.98 2.86
C LYS A 61 12.72 7.24 3.35
N GLY A 62 12.71 7.42 4.65
CA GLY A 62 12.16 8.64 5.23
C GLY A 62 11.08 8.46 6.23
#